data_224a3d913f137d099590bc4e74064ef7
#
_entry.id   224a3d913f137d099590bc4e74064ef7
#
_cell.length_a   1.000
_cell.length_b   1.000
_cell.length_c   1.000
_cell.angle_alpha   90.00
_cell.angle_beta   90.00
_cell.angle_gamma   90.00
#
_symmetry.space_group_name_H-M   'P 1'
#
loop_
_entity.id
_entity.type
_entity.pdbx_description
1 polymer ?
#
loop_
_entity_poly.entity_id
_entity_poly.type
_entity_poly.pdbx_seq_one_letter_code
_entity_poly.pdbx_strand_id
1 'polypeptide(L)'
;MQGIIIYSTKNCPNCRVLKQFVENAKVQFTEVDMATPAALTELRMNGVFTMAAPVLQIGNKFHTYNELFTQDRINQDKIEILLKDAM
;
A
#
# COMPACT_ATOMS: atom_id res chain seq x y z
N MET A 1 0.01 1.15 17.94
CA MET A 1 -0.62 1.48 16.65
C MET A 1 0.46 1.77 15.62
N GLN A 2 0.47 1.06 14.52
CA GLN A 2 1.50 1.20 13.48
C GLN A 2 1.05 2.21 12.42
N GLY A 3 2.01 2.97 11.91
CA GLY A 3 1.71 3.91 10.84
C GLY A 3 1.43 3.20 9.52
N ILE A 4 0.49 3.73 8.75
CA ILE A 4 0.11 3.15 7.47
C ILE A 4 0.42 4.15 6.37
N ILE A 5 1.16 3.69 5.36
CA ILE A 5 1.54 4.49 4.20
C ILE A 5 1.11 3.75 2.95
N ILE A 6 0.45 4.46 2.03
CA ILE A 6 0.11 3.91 0.72
C ILE A 6 0.96 4.64 -0.32
N TYR A 7 1.81 3.87 -1.00
CA TYR A 7 2.60 4.38 -2.12
C TYR A 7 1.79 4.22 -3.39
N SER A 8 1.56 5.32 -4.08
CA SER A 8 0.71 5.33 -5.26
C SER A 8 1.36 6.12 -6.39
N THR A 9 0.78 6.00 -7.59
CA THR A 9 1.19 6.81 -8.75
C THR A 9 -0.03 7.51 -9.32
N LYS A 10 0.22 8.49 -10.18
CA LYS A 10 -0.86 9.17 -10.89
C LYS A 10 -1.52 8.18 -11.85
N ASN A 11 -2.83 8.36 -12.05
CA ASN A 11 -3.60 7.54 -12.98
C ASN A 11 -3.53 6.04 -12.68
N CYS A 12 -3.57 5.70 -11.41
CA CYS A 12 -3.52 4.31 -10.97
C CYS A 12 -4.90 3.89 -10.43
N PRO A 13 -5.69 3.15 -11.21
CA PRO A 13 -6.99 2.71 -10.73
C PRO A 13 -6.90 1.82 -9.50
N ASN A 14 -5.91 0.93 -9.44
CA ASN A 14 -5.75 0.03 -8.30
C ASN A 14 -5.34 0.77 -7.04
N CYS A 15 -4.60 1.87 -7.18
CA CYS A 15 -4.27 2.71 -6.03
C CYS A 15 -5.52 3.35 -5.44
N ARG A 16 -6.43 3.78 -6.30
CA ARG A 16 -7.71 4.35 -5.85
C ARG A 16 -8.55 3.30 -5.13
N VAL A 17 -8.56 2.08 -5.65
CA VAL A 17 -9.30 0.98 -5.02
C VAL A 17 -8.76 0.71 -3.62
N LEU A 18 -7.44 0.64 -3.49
CA LEU A 18 -6.83 0.39 -2.18
C LEU A 18 -7.12 1.54 -1.21
N LYS A 19 -6.96 2.79 -1.64
CA LYS A 19 -7.24 3.93 -0.79
C LYS A 19 -8.69 3.93 -0.32
N GLN A 20 -9.61 3.67 -1.24
CA GLN A 20 -11.03 3.61 -0.92
C GLN A 20 -11.32 2.53 0.11
N PHE A 21 -10.69 1.37 -0.04
CA PHE A 21 -10.88 0.28 0.89
C PHE A 21 -10.39 0.64 2.29
N VAL A 22 -9.22 1.27 2.39
CA VAL A 22 -8.66 1.67 3.68
C VAL A 22 -9.49 2.78 4.31
N GLU A 23 -9.97 3.73 3.52
CA GLU A 23 -10.85 4.79 4.01
C GLU A 23 -12.16 4.22 4.55
N ASN A 24 -12.75 3.26 3.84
CA ASN A 24 -13.98 2.61 4.28
C ASN A 24 -13.79 1.83 5.57
N ALA A 25 -12.59 1.35 5.83
CA ALA A 25 -12.25 0.68 7.08
C ALA A 25 -11.99 1.66 8.22
N LYS A 26 -12.08 2.97 7.93
CA LYS A 26 -11.87 4.06 8.89
C LYS A 26 -10.47 4.03 9.51
N VAL A 27 -9.49 3.65 8.70
CA VAL A 27 -8.09 3.61 9.09
C VAL A 27 -7.38 4.79 8.46
N GLN A 28 -6.65 5.55 9.26
CA GLN A 28 -5.89 6.69 8.76
C GLN A 28 -4.61 6.22 8.10
N PHE A 29 -4.24 6.87 7.00
CA PHE A 29 -3.03 6.54 6.27
C PHE A 29 -2.44 7.80 5.65
N THR A 30 -1.15 7.71 5.30
CA THR A 30 -0.44 8.75 4.57
C THR A 30 -0.24 8.25 3.13
N GLU A 31 -0.55 9.10 2.17
CA GLU A 31 -0.31 8.77 0.76
C GLU A 31 1.02 9.38 0.31
N VAL A 32 1.86 8.57 -0.35
CA VAL A 32 3.15 8.99 -0.87
C VAL A 32 3.21 8.67 -2.36
N ASP A 33 3.71 9.62 -3.15
CA ASP A 33 3.90 9.42 -4.59
C ASP A 33 5.11 8.51 -4.79
N MET A 34 4.85 7.29 -5.26
CA MET A 34 5.87 6.27 -5.46
C MET A 34 6.87 6.63 -6.55
N ALA A 35 6.51 7.54 -7.46
CA ALA A 35 7.38 7.92 -8.56
C ALA A 35 8.50 8.88 -8.16
N THR A 36 8.48 9.42 -6.94
CA THR A 36 9.54 10.32 -6.50
C THR A 36 10.83 9.55 -6.19
N PRO A 37 11.99 10.18 -6.42
CA PRO A 37 13.26 9.53 -6.06
C PRO A 37 13.34 9.18 -4.58
N ALA A 38 12.82 10.03 -3.71
CA ALA A 38 12.85 9.78 -2.27
C ALA A 38 12.05 8.53 -1.91
N ALA A 39 10.86 8.35 -2.50
CA ALA A 39 10.03 7.18 -2.22
C ALA A 39 10.68 5.92 -2.75
N LEU A 40 11.23 5.95 -3.96
CA LEU A 40 11.92 4.80 -4.53
C LEU A 40 13.13 4.39 -3.70
N THR A 41 13.89 5.37 -3.22
CA THR A 41 15.02 5.09 -2.35
C THR A 41 14.58 4.42 -1.06
N GLU A 42 13.55 4.95 -0.44
CA GLU A 42 13.01 4.36 0.80
C GLU A 42 12.58 2.92 0.60
N LEU A 43 11.86 2.64 -0.49
CA LEU A 43 11.43 1.29 -0.80
C LEU A 43 12.62 0.35 -1.01
N ARG A 44 13.63 0.79 -1.76
CA ARG A 44 14.82 -0.02 -2.03
C ARG A 44 15.60 -0.31 -0.76
N MET A 45 15.71 0.66 0.13
CA MET A 45 16.41 0.48 1.39
C MET A 45 15.73 -0.57 2.27
N ASN A 46 14.45 -0.80 2.04
CA ASN A 46 13.68 -1.80 2.77
C ASN A 46 13.46 -3.08 1.96
N GLY A 47 14.24 -3.26 0.90
CA GLY A 47 14.21 -4.48 0.11
C GLY A 47 13.06 -4.59 -0.89
N VAL A 48 12.39 -3.47 -1.19
CA VAL A 48 11.27 -3.47 -2.12
C VAL A 48 11.73 -2.93 -3.47
N PHE A 49 11.77 -3.80 -4.48
CA PHE A 49 12.27 -3.48 -5.82
C PHE A 49 11.15 -3.62 -6.85
N THR A 50 10.02 -3.00 -6.60
CA THR A 50 8.88 -3.08 -7.50
C THR A 50 8.63 -1.74 -8.17
N MET A 51 8.15 -1.78 -9.42
CA MET A 51 7.64 -0.61 -10.12
C MET A 51 6.11 -0.60 -10.14
N ALA A 52 5.49 -1.62 -9.62
CA ALA A 52 4.02 -1.71 -9.62
C ALA A 52 3.43 -1.04 -8.40
N ALA A 53 2.45 -0.19 -8.62
CA ALA A 53 1.69 0.46 -7.55
C ALA A 53 0.34 -0.24 -7.42
N PRO A 54 -0.28 -0.22 -6.26
CA PRO A 54 0.15 0.40 -5.01
C PRO A 54 1.06 -0.50 -4.17
N VAL A 55 1.78 0.12 -3.24
CA VAL A 55 2.50 -0.59 -2.18
C VAL A 55 1.91 -0.12 -0.86
N LEU A 56 1.61 -1.05 0.02
CA LEU A 56 1.08 -0.74 1.35
C LEU A 56 2.16 -1.00 2.40
N GLN A 57 2.49 0.01 3.17
CA GLN A 57 3.43 -0.12 4.28
C GLN A 57 2.67 -0.02 5.60
N ILE A 58 2.87 -1.01 6.46
CA ILE A 58 2.31 -1.03 7.81
C ILE A 58 3.47 -1.18 8.76
N GLY A 59 3.80 -0.11 9.50
CA GLY A 59 4.98 -0.10 10.33
C GLY A 59 6.23 -0.36 9.50
N ASN A 60 6.92 -1.45 9.75
CA ASN A 60 8.13 -1.83 9.02
C ASN A 60 7.89 -2.88 7.94
N LYS A 61 6.64 -3.27 7.71
CA LYS A 61 6.31 -4.30 6.74
C LYS A 61 5.75 -3.69 5.47
N PHE A 62 6.21 -4.20 4.33
CA PHE A 62 5.80 -3.71 3.02
C PHE A 62 5.06 -4.81 2.27
N HIS A 63 3.93 -4.44 1.69
CA HIS A 63 3.09 -5.35 0.91
C HIS A 63 2.95 -4.81 -0.49
N THR A 64 3.39 -5.61 -1.48
CA THR A 64 3.42 -5.16 -2.87
C THR A 64 2.11 -5.49 -3.58
N TYR A 65 2.01 -5.02 -4.84
CA TYR A 65 0.81 -5.22 -5.66
C TYR A 65 0.40 -6.70 -5.73
N ASN A 66 1.38 -7.60 -5.95
CA ASN A 66 1.07 -9.02 -6.10
C ASN A 66 0.47 -9.64 -4.85
N GLU A 67 0.74 -9.04 -3.71
CA GLU A 67 0.20 -9.48 -2.43
C GLU A 67 -1.19 -8.91 -2.19
N LEU A 68 -1.40 -7.68 -2.61
CA LEU A 68 -2.63 -6.93 -2.34
C LEU A 68 -3.73 -7.20 -3.35
N PHE A 69 -3.36 -7.63 -4.55
CA PHE A 69 -4.30 -7.86 -5.64
C PHE A 69 -4.08 -9.22 -6.27
N THR A 70 -5.15 -9.85 -6.71
CA THR A 70 -5.11 -11.10 -7.48
C THR A 70 -5.96 -10.90 -8.71
N GLN A 71 -5.35 -11.06 -9.91
CA GLN A 71 -6.06 -10.88 -11.18
C GLN A 71 -6.81 -9.55 -11.25
N ASP A 72 -6.10 -8.47 -10.86
CA ASP A 72 -6.63 -7.10 -10.84
C ASP A 72 -7.79 -6.89 -9.86
N ARG A 73 -7.99 -7.82 -8.93
CA ARG A 73 -8.99 -7.68 -7.88
C ARG A 73 -8.31 -7.55 -6.53
N ILE A 74 -8.82 -6.63 -5.73
CA ILE A 74 -8.27 -6.40 -4.39
C ILE A 74 -8.54 -7.60 -3.48
N ASN A 75 -7.51 -8.03 -2.75
CA ASN A 75 -7.61 -9.11 -1.78
C ASN A 75 -8.16 -8.55 -0.46
N GLN A 76 -9.47 -8.37 -0.42
CA GLN A 76 -10.13 -7.70 0.71
C GLN A 76 -9.84 -8.39 2.03
N ASP A 77 -9.98 -9.71 2.08
CA ASP A 77 -9.79 -10.47 3.32
C ASP A 77 -8.37 -10.32 3.84
N LYS A 78 -7.39 -10.41 2.95
CA LYS A 78 -5.99 -10.28 3.35
C LYS A 78 -5.70 -8.89 3.89
N ILE A 79 -6.14 -7.85 3.18
CA ILE A 79 -5.91 -6.47 3.59
C ILE A 79 -6.61 -6.19 4.91
N GLU A 80 -7.82 -6.70 5.07
CA GLU A 80 -8.56 -6.54 6.31
C GLU A 80 -7.81 -7.11 7.50
N ILE A 81 -7.22 -8.30 7.33
CA ILE A 81 -6.41 -8.91 8.38
C ILE A 81 -5.17 -8.06 8.67
N LEU A 82 -4.49 -7.57 7.64
CA LEU A 82 -3.32 -6.73 7.80
C LEU A 82 -3.66 -5.44 8.57
N LEU A 83 -4.79 -4.82 8.25
CA LEU A 83 -5.20 -3.60 8.93
C LEU A 83 -5.58 -3.85 10.38
N LYS A 84 -6.22 -4.98 10.68
CA LYS A 84 -6.57 -5.34 12.06
C LYS A 84 -5.32 -5.56 12.89
N ASP A 85 -4.31 -6.20 12.33
CA ASP A 85 -3.06 -6.44 13.03
C ASP A 85 -2.30 -5.14 13.32
N ALA A 86 -2.56 -4.09 12.56
CA ALA A 86 -1.91 -2.80 12.73
C ALA A 86 -2.57 -1.93 13.81
N MET A 87 -3.76 -2.30 14.23
CA MET A 87 -4.55 -1.50 15.17
C MET A 87 -4.39 -1.94 16.61
#